data_aee67d6b4594554e7a42d4a8de5ad41d
#
_entry.id   aee67d6b4594554e7a42d4a8de5ad41d
#
_cell.length_a   1.000
_cell.length_b   1.000
_cell.length_c   1.000
_cell.angle_alpha   90.00
_cell.angle_beta   90.00
_cell.angle_gamma   90.00
#
_symmetry.space_group_name_H-M   'P 1'
#
loop_
_entity.id
_entity.type
_entity.pdbx_description
1 polymer ?
#
loop_
_entity_poly.entity_id
_entity_poly.type
_entity_poly.pdbx_seq_one_letter_code
_entity_poly.pdbx_strand_id
1 'polypeptide(L)'
;MTEGRVFCDHDQLRDADLCFENFCIYSSTRDPRDPPDVMPAAGAIVPKVHRASVFDLTAEEWAATRELLLLVRAELHHRLAPDGYTLGWNDQGGLHPHLYVIPRFDDEPMADHGVRSGIKDPANRRPDPWRPGTGRHMAGS
;
A
#
# COMPACT_ATOMS: atom_id res chain seq x y z
N MET A 1 18.34 -3.48 7.44
CA MET A 1 17.52 -2.29 7.20
C MET A 1 16.05 -2.69 7.24
N THR A 2 15.25 -1.93 7.94
CA THR A 2 13.81 -2.18 7.98
C THR A 2 13.14 -1.60 6.75
N GLU A 3 11.94 -2.10 6.43
CA GLU A 3 11.13 -1.56 5.36
C GLU A 3 10.88 -0.05 5.53
N GLY A 4 10.65 0.41 6.78
CA GLY A 4 10.44 1.81 7.06
C GLY A 4 11.60 2.71 6.67
N ARG A 5 12.84 2.21 6.72
CA ARG A 5 14.00 2.99 6.30
C ARG A 5 14.04 3.22 4.81
N VAL A 6 13.59 2.25 4.02
CA VAL A 6 13.48 2.40 2.58
C VAL A 6 12.60 3.60 2.23
N PHE A 7 11.48 3.75 2.93
CA PHE A 7 10.56 4.85 2.68
C PHE A 7 11.07 6.21 3.16
N CYS A 8 12.13 6.24 3.97
CA CYS A 8 12.79 7.48 4.35
C CYS A 8 13.96 7.85 3.44
N ASP A 9 14.42 6.93 2.61
CA ASP A 9 15.53 7.15 1.68
C ASP A 9 14.98 7.61 0.33
N HIS A 10 14.87 8.93 0.18
CA HIS A 10 14.28 9.50 -1.04
C HIS A 10 15.10 9.18 -2.30
N ASP A 11 16.41 9.11 -2.21
CA ASP A 11 17.24 8.79 -3.36
C ASP A 11 16.99 7.36 -3.83
N GLN A 12 16.83 6.42 -2.90
CA GLN A 12 16.50 5.05 -3.24
C GLN A 12 15.10 4.96 -3.86
N LEU A 13 14.14 5.74 -3.36
CA LEU A 13 12.80 5.78 -3.93
C LEU A 13 12.79 6.34 -5.34
N ARG A 14 13.68 7.28 -5.64
CA ARG A 14 13.80 7.85 -6.99
C ARG A 14 14.43 6.88 -7.97
N ASP A 15 15.23 5.95 -7.49
CA ASP A 15 15.87 4.91 -8.32
C ASP A 15 14.87 3.78 -8.57
N ALA A 16 13.88 4.06 -9.41
CA ALA A 16 12.77 3.17 -9.68
C ALA A 16 12.37 3.25 -11.15
N ASP A 17 11.67 2.22 -11.63
CA ASP A 17 11.17 2.21 -13.01
C ASP A 17 10.17 3.34 -13.25
N LEU A 18 9.41 3.69 -12.20
CA LEU A 18 8.42 4.75 -12.26
C LEU A 18 8.45 5.54 -10.95
N CYS A 19 8.55 6.86 -11.06
CA CYS A 19 8.60 7.75 -9.91
C CYS A 19 7.93 9.08 -10.23
N PHE A 20 7.09 9.55 -9.30
CA PHE A 20 6.49 10.89 -9.36
C PHE A 20 6.66 11.54 -7.99
N GLU A 21 6.81 12.86 -7.97
CA GLU A 21 7.05 13.61 -6.74
C GLU A 21 6.22 14.90 -6.66
N ASN A 22 5.82 15.19 -5.45
CA ASN A 22 5.35 16.51 -5.01
C ASN A 22 5.71 16.63 -3.53
N PHE A 23 4.80 16.90 -2.59
CA PHE A 23 5.06 16.76 -1.16
C PHE A 23 5.19 15.30 -0.74
N CYS A 24 4.82 14.38 -1.63
CA CYS A 24 4.96 12.95 -1.47
C CYS A 24 5.83 12.38 -2.58
N ILE A 25 6.15 11.09 -2.51
CA ILE A 25 6.84 10.38 -3.59
C ILE A 25 6.08 9.10 -3.87
N TYR A 26 5.75 8.88 -5.14
CA TYR A 26 5.37 7.56 -5.63
C TYR A 26 6.59 6.88 -6.20
N SER A 27 6.80 5.62 -5.84
CA SER A 27 7.93 4.83 -6.31
C SER A 27 7.51 3.37 -6.52
N SER A 28 7.97 2.80 -7.63
CA SER A 28 7.87 1.36 -7.90
C SER A 28 9.15 0.62 -7.48
N THR A 29 9.90 1.19 -6.55
CA THR A 29 11.16 0.62 -6.07
C THR A 29 10.97 -0.76 -5.47
N ARG A 30 11.90 -1.64 -5.77
CA ARG A 30 11.99 -2.98 -5.18
C ARG A 30 13.16 -3.01 -4.20
N ASP A 31 12.99 -3.80 -3.13
CA ASP A 31 14.10 -4.08 -2.24
C ASP A 31 15.06 -5.04 -2.97
N PRO A 32 16.32 -4.68 -3.18
CA PRO A 32 17.25 -5.54 -3.91
C PRO A 32 17.57 -6.85 -3.19
N ARG A 33 17.21 -6.97 -1.91
CA ARG A 33 17.43 -8.21 -1.14
C ARG A 33 16.31 -9.23 -1.35
N ASP A 34 15.16 -8.77 -1.83
CA ASP A 34 13.99 -9.63 -2.03
C ASP A 34 13.89 -10.09 -3.48
N PRO A 35 13.18 -11.18 -3.75
CA PRO A 35 12.87 -11.56 -5.12
C PRO A 35 12.15 -10.43 -5.85
N PRO A 36 12.26 -10.34 -7.17
CA PRO A 36 11.52 -9.32 -7.93
C PRO A 36 10.02 -9.43 -7.68
N ASP A 37 9.37 -8.30 -7.58
CA ASP A 37 7.91 -8.27 -7.48
C ASP A 37 7.29 -8.93 -8.69
N VAL A 38 6.25 -9.71 -8.45
CA VAL A 38 5.55 -10.42 -9.52
C VAL A 38 4.41 -9.60 -10.13
N MET A 39 4.11 -8.44 -9.55
CA MET A 39 3.11 -7.51 -10.08
C MET A 39 3.82 -6.25 -10.59
N PRO A 40 4.06 -6.14 -11.90
CA PRO A 40 4.76 -4.97 -12.44
C PRO A 40 4.04 -3.67 -12.11
N ALA A 41 4.81 -2.66 -11.80
CA ALA A 41 4.33 -1.32 -11.48
C ALA A 41 3.54 -1.22 -10.17
N ALA A 42 3.49 -2.27 -9.35
CA ALA A 42 3.06 -2.12 -7.97
C ALA A 42 4.05 -1.19 -7.27
N GLY A 43 3.53 -0.19 -6.59
CA GLY A 43 4.38 0.79 -5.93
C GLY A 43 3.72 1.39 -4.71
N ALA A 44 4.36 2.39 -4.14
CA ALA A 44 3.87 3.03 -2.92
C ALA A 44 4.03 4.55 -2.99
N ILE A 45 3.06 5.26 -2.40
CA ILE A 45 3.13 6.70 -2.19
C ILE A 45 3.45 6.95 -0.73
N VAL A 46 4.48 7.76 -0.47
CA VAL A 46 4.90 8.10 0.88
C VAL A 46 5.02 9.63 1.02
N PRO A 47 4.70 10.20 2.17
CA PRO A 47 5.01 11.60 2.41
C PRO A 47 6.53 11.78 2.53
N LYS A 48 7.04 12.91 2.04
CA LYS A 48 8.48 13.20 2.15
C LYS A 48 8.89 13.49 3.58
N VAL A 49 8.00 14.10 4.35
CA VAL A 49 8.22 14.33 5.78
C VAL A 49 7.89 13.05 6.52
N HIS A 50 8.79 12.61 7.40
CA HIS A 50 8.53 11.42 8.21
C HIS A 50 7.32 11.66 9.13
N ARG A 51 6.32 10.77 9.06
CA ARG A 51 5.15 10.76 9.92
C ARG A 51 5.09 9.43 10.66
N ALA A 52 4.65 9.46 11.89
CA ALA A 52 4.48 8.23 12.67
C ALA A 52 3.27 7.42 12.22
N SER A 53 2.27 8.09 11.66
CA SER A 53 0.99 7.47 11.28
C SER A 53 0.37 8.21 10.11
N VAL A 54 -0.43 7.48 9.32
CA VAL A 54 -1.22 8.08 8.25
C VAL A 54 -2.19 9.14 8.79
N PHE A 55 -2.61 8.99 10.04
CA PHE A 55 -3.51 9.96 10.67
C PHE A 55 -2.85 11.29 10.98
N ASP A 56 -1.52 11.35 10.91
CA ASP A 56 -0.75 12.59 11.13
C ASP A 56 -0.50 13.37 9.84
N LEU A 57 -0.93 12.87 8.69
CA LEU A 57 -0.76 13.56 7.42
C LEU A 57 -1.49 14.90 7.45
N THR A 58 -0.84 15.94 6.90
CA THR A 58 -1.47 17.25 6.74
C THR A 58 -2.46 17.24 5.59
N ALA A 59 -3.33 18.25 5.53
CA ALA A 59 -4.26 18.41 4.42
C ALA A 59 -3.52 18.50 3.08
N GLU A 60 -2.37 19.18 3.07
CA GLU A 60 -1.52 19.30 1.87
C GLU A 60 -0.96 17.96 1.44
N GLU A 61 -0.57 17.11 2.40
CA GLU A 61 -0.07 15.77 2.10
C GLU A 61 -1.18 14.86 1.57
N TRP A 62 -2.39 14.98 2.09
CA TRP A 62 -3.54 14.27 1.54
C TRP A 62 -3.83 14.70 0.10
N ALA A 63 -3.83 16.01 -0.17
CA ALA A 63 -4.03 16.53 -1.50
C ALA A 63 -2.91 16.09 -2.46
N ALA A 64 -1.67 16.09 -1.98
CA ALA A 64 -0.52 15.64 -2.75
C ALA A 64 -0.62 14.15 -3.09
N THR A 65 -1.07 13.33 -2.14
CA THR A 65 -1.29 11.90 -2.35
C THR A 65 -2.31 11.67 -3.46
N ARG A 66 -3.43 12.39 -3.42
CA ARG A 66 -4.47 12.29 -4.45
C ARG A 66 -3.92 12.68 -5.83
N GLU A 67 -3.16 13.75 -5.90
CA GLU A 67 -2.54 14.21 -7.14
C GLU A 67 -1.65 13.12 -7.74
N LEU A 68 -0.79 12.50 -6.92
CA LEU A 68 0.07 11.43 -7.38
C LEU A 68 -0.72 10.19 -7.81
N LEU A 69 -1.80 9.86 -7.09
CA LEU A 69 -2.66 8.75 -7.49
C LEU A 69 -3.23 8.95 -8.89
N LEU A 70 -3.65 10.16 -9.22
CA LEU A 70 -4.19 10.46 -10.55
C LEU A 70 -3.11 10.36 -11.63
N LEU A 71 -1.90 10.83 -11.35
CA LEU A 71 -0.78 10.71 -12.29
C LEU A 71 -0.40 9.26 -12.51
N VAL A 72 -0.28 8.48 -11.43
CA VAL A 72 0.06 7.07 -11.49
C VAL A 72 -1.00 6.31 -12.29
N ARG A 73 -2.27 6.55 -12.00
CA ARG A 73 -3.36 5.89 -12.72
C ARG A 73 -3.28 6.17 -14.23
N ALA A 74 -3.06 7.42 -14.60
CA ALA A 74 -2.95 7.78 -16.02
C ALA A 74 -1.80 7.06 -16.70
N GLU A 75 -0.63 7.00 -16.05
CA GLU A 75 0.54 6.35 -16.59
C GLU A 75 0.37 4.83 -16.68
N LEU A 76 -0.18 4.20 -15.64
CA LEU A 76 -0.40 2.76 -15.63
C LEU A 76 -1.49 2.34 -16.64
N HIS A 77 -2.53 3.17 -16.79
CA HIS A 77 -3.55 2.91 -17.80
C HIS A 77 -2.93 2.91 -19.20
N HIS A 78 -2.06 3.87 -19.46
CA HIS A 78 -1.38 3.99 -20.75
C HIS A 78 -0.47 2.80 -21.04
N ARG A 79 0.28 2.33 -20.03
CA ARG A 79 1.28 1.27 -20.20
C ARG A 79 0.70 -0.14 -20.12
N LEU A 80 -0.23 -0.36 -19.23
CA LEU A 80 -0.68 -1.71 -18.86
C LEU A 80 -2.18 -1.93 -19.02
N ALA A 81 -2.96 -0.85 -19.07
CA ALA A 81 -4.42 -0.91 -19.13
C ALA A 81 -5.03 -1.90 -18.10
N PRO A 82 -4.75 -1.71 -16.81
CA PRO A 82 -5.31 -2.62 -15.80
C PRO A 82 -6.83 -2.51 -15.72
N ASP A 83 -7.46 -3.57 -15.23
CA ASP A 83 -8.92 -3.60 -15.05
C ASP A 83 -9.35 -2.86 -13.79
N GLY A 84 -8.46 -2.69 -12.85
CA GLY A 84 -8.74 -1.98 -11.61
C GLY A 84 -7.49 -1.83 -10.77
N TYR A 85 -7.67 -1.41 -9.51
CA TYR A 85 -6.57 -1.18 -8.59
C TYR A 85 -6.94 -1.66 -7.20
N THR A 86 -5.94 -2.12 -6.46
CA THR A 86 -6.03 -2.26 -5.01
C THR A 86 -5.20 -1.15 -4.40
N LEU A 87 -5.81 -0.38 -3.50
CA LEU A 87 -5.15 0.70 -2.77
C LEU A 87 -5.25 0.40 -1.28
N GLY A 88 -4.18 0.61 -0.55
CA GLY A 88 -4.22 0.39 0.89
C GLY A 88 -3.04 1.02 1.60
N TRP A 89 -3.33 1.68 2.73
CA TRP A 89 -2.30 2.20 3.62
C TRP A 89 -1.81 1.08 4.53
N ASN A 90 -0.49 1.02 4.68
CA ASN A 90 0.13 0.19 5.70
C ASN A 90 0.60 1.13 6.82
N ASP A 91 -0.05 1.04 7.98
CA ASP A 91 0.13 1.97 9.10
C ASP A 91 0.26 1.17 10.39
N GLN A 92 1.35 0.41 10.51
CA GLN A 92 1.52 -0.56 11.57
C GLN A 92 3.01 -0.75 11.88
N GLY A 93 3.30 -1.04 13.15
CA GLY A 93 4.63 -1.47 13.55
C GLY A 93 5.70 -0.39 13.49
N GLY A 94 5.32 0.88 13.55
CA GLY A 94 6.26 2.00 13.52
C GLY A 94 6.87 2.25 12.15
N LEU A 95 6.35 1.64 11.11
CA LEU A 95 6.79 1.87 9.75
C LEU A 95 6.32 3.25 9.28
N HIS A 96 7.12 3.88 8.41
CA HIS A 96 6.72 5.08 7.72
C HIS A 96 5.42 4.79 6.94
N PRO A 97 4.34 5.57 7.13
CA PRO A 97 3.09 5.27 6.45
C PRO A 97 3.26 5.35 4.94
N HIS A 98 2.74 4.35 4.25
CA HIS A 98 2.83 4.28 2.81
C HIS A 98 1.55 3.69 2.23
N LEU A 99 1.13 4.25 1.10
CA LEU A 99 -0.06 3.81 0.37
C LEU A 99 0.38 2.94 -0.80
N TYR A 100 0.09 1.65 -0.73
CA TYR A 100 0.32 0.77 -1.86
C TYR A 100 -0.67 1.06 -2.98
N VAL A 101 -0.14 1.08 -4.20
CA VAL A 101 -0.92 1.24 -5.42
C VAL A 101 -0.62 0.02 -6.29
N ILE A 102 -1.60 -0.84 -6.45
CA ILE A 102 -1.40 -2.12 -7.12
C ILE A 102 -2.37 -2.22 -8.30
N PRO A 103 -1.87 -2.22 -9.55
CA PRO A 103 -2.73 -2.46 -10.70
C PRO A 103 -3.20 -3.91 -10.69
N ARG A 104 -4.47 -4.12 -10.98
CA ARG A 104 -5.09 -5.44 -10.95
C ARG A 104 -5.67 -5.79 -12.31
N PHE A 105 -5.63 -7.10 -12.62
CA PHE A 105 -6.08 -7.63 -13.91
C PHE A 105 -7.06 -8.76 -13.66
N ASP A 106 -8.16 -8.80 -14.44
CA ASP A 106 -9.19 -9.84 -14.29
C ASP A 106 -8.64 -11.23 -14.60
N ASP A 107 -7.59 -11.33 -15.41
CA ASP A 107 -6.99 -12.60 -15.80
C ASP A 107 -5.89 -13.09 -14.87
N GLU A 108 -5.57 -12.35 -13.81
CA GLU A 108 -4.56 -12.81 -12.84
C GLU A 108 -5.12 -13.93 -11.97
N PRO A 109 -4.27 -14.91 -11.54
CA PRO A 109 -4.74 -16.05 -10.76
C PRO A 109 -5.44 -15.69 -9.46
N MET A 110 -5.05 -14.58 -8.84
CA MET A 110 -5.62 -14.14 -7.56
C MET A 110 -6.45 -12.87 -7.72
N ALA A 111 -7.17 -12.75 -8.85
CA ALA A 111 -7.92 -11.54 -9.17
C ALA A 111 -8.97 -11.17 -8.11
N ASP A 112 -9.52 -12.15 -7.40
CA ASP A 112 -10.50 -11.92 -6.34
C ASP A 112 -9.88 -11.64 -4.98
N HIS A 113 -8.54 -11.69 -4.87
CA HIS A 113 -7.84 -11.43 -3.62
C HIS A 113 -7.44 -9.95 -3.52
N GLY A 114 -7.91 -9.30 -2.47
CA GLY A 114 -7.58 -7.91 -2.17
C GLY A 114 -7.62 -7.71 -0.65
N VAL A 115 -7.97 -6.51 -0.23
CA VAL A 115 -8.03 -6.17 1.20
C VAL A 115 -8.99 -7.10 1.96
N ARG A 116 -10.09 -7.48 1.32
CA ARG A 116 -11.09 -8.37 1.91
C ARG A 116 -10.51 -9.72 2.36
N SER A 117 -9.49 -10.21 1.67
CA SER A 117 -8.86 -11.49 2.02
C SER A 117 -8.32 -11.49 3.44
N GLY A 118 -7.65 -10.41 3.85
CA GLY A 118 -7.17 -10.27 5.22
C GLY A 118 -8.30 -10.15 6.24
N ILE A 119 -9.38 -9.45 5.87
CA ILE A 119 -10.54 -9.28 6.76
C ILE A 119 -11.24 -10.63 7.01
N LYS A 120 -11.29 -11.47 6.00
CA LYS A 120 -12.02 -12.75 6.06
C LYS A 120 -11.17 -13.94 6.47
N ASP A 121 -9.87 -13.78 6.60
CA ASP A 121 -8.98 -14.88 6.99
C ASP A 121 -9.24 -15.27 8.44
N PRO A 122 -9.65 -16.52 8.72
CA PRO A 122 -9.92 -16.97 10.09
C PRO A 122 -8.71 -16.85 11.03
N ALA A 123 -7.49 -16.85 10.49
CA ALA A 123 -6.28 -16.69 11.29
C ALA A 123 -6.19 -15.32 11.95
N ASN A 124 -6.90 -14.33 11.42
CA ASN A 124 -6.92 -12.97 11.96
C ASN A 124 -8.08 -12.73 12.94
N ARG A 125 -8.78 -13.80 13.33
CA ARG A 125 -9.98 -13.66 14.17
C ARG A 125 -9.67 -13.00 15.50
N ARG A 126 -10.54 -12.07 15.90
CA ARG A 126 -10.49 -11.38 17.18
C ARG A 126 -11.89 -11.40 17.81
N PRO A 127 -11.98 -11.27 19.15
CA PRO A 127 -13.30 -11.12 19.78
C PRO A 127 -14.05 -9.94 19.19
N ASP A 128 -15.34 -10.15 18.98
CA ASP A 128 -16.21 -9.12 18.39
C ASP A 128 -16.86 -8.32 19.54
N PRO A 129 -16.51 -7.03 19.71
CA PRO A 129 -17.07 -6.23 20.81
C PRO A 129 -18.57 -5.93 20.64
N TRP A 130 -19.09 -6.04 19.42
CA TRP A 130 -20.53 -5.85 19.16
C TRP A 130 -21.33 -7.14 19.33
N ARG A 131 -20.65 -8.31 19.40
CA ARG A 131 -21.23 -9.64 19.61
C ARG A 131 -20.34 -10.45 20.54
N PRO A 132 -20.26 -10.06 21.84
CA PRO A 132 -19.26 -10.64 22.75
C PRO A 132 -19.30 -12.17 22.86
N GLY A 133 -20.51 -12.75 22.88
CA GLY A 133 -20.66 -14.21 22.97
C GLY A 133 -20.06 -14.92 21.76
N THR A 134 -20.29 -14.39 20.58
CA THR A 134 -19.73 -14.93 19.33
C THR A 134 -18.22 -14.82 19.31
N GLY A 135 -17.70 -13.67 19.74
CA GLY A 135 -16.26 -13.45 19.79
C GLY A 135 -15.57 -14.42 20.74
N ARG A 136 -16.15 -14.68 21.92
CA ARG A 136 -15.60 -15.62 22.86
C ARG A 136 -15.54 -17.04 22.29
N HIS A 137 -16.59 -17.46 21.63
CA HIS A 137 -16.63 -18.76 20.97
C HIS A 137 -15.48 -18.93 20.00
N MET A 138 -15.29 -17.95 19.20
CA MET A 138 -14.24 -17.97 18.19
C MET A 138 -12.86 -17.94 18.81
N ALA A 139 -12.67 -17.18 19.86
CA ALA A 139 -11.40 -17.07 20.55
C ALA A 139 -11.03 -18.38 21.23
N GLY A 140 -12.00 -19.19 21.63
CA GLY A 140 -11.77 -20.46 22.28
C GLY A 140 -11.40 -21.58 21.33
N SER A 141 -11.46 -21.37 20.05
CA SER A 141 -11.20 -22.40 19.05
C SER A 141 -9.78 -22.40 18.52
#